data_8e226c580c87c082e7840ff6b5cfd22d
#
_entry.id   8e226c580c87c082e7840ff6b5cfd22d
#
_cell.length_a   1.000
_cell.length_b   1.000
_cell.length_c   1.000
_cell.angle_alpha   90.00
_cell.angle_beta   90.00
_cell.angle_gamma   90.00
#
_symmetry.space_group_name_H-M   'P 1'
#
loop_
_entity.id
_entity.type
_entity.pdbx_description
1 polymer ?
#
loop_
_entity_poly.entity_id
_entity_poly.type
_entity_poly.pdbx_seq_one_letter_code
_entity_poly.pdbx_strand_id
1 'polypeptide(L)'
;HFELGQELVIFNWFKILFVENDGMAWGAKLSDFTSIISDKSAKLCLTIFRLLALIGIGYWLFGLVKKQAYRFLILAVSLVFSGALGNILDSVFYGVFFDDSLGQKAVFFPDKGYSSLFYGNVVDMLYFPLYRGYFPEWFPFIGGHYFIFFNPVFNVADVAISIGVGLLILCNIGNKTSKRSSFRIDRSDLV
;
A
#
# COMPACT_ATOMS: atom_id res chain seq x y z
N HIS A 1 9.28 12.67 -14.56
CA HIS A 1 10.38 13.64 -14.72
C HIS A 1 11.00 14.08 -13.38
N PHE A 2 11.15 13.13 -12.41
CA PHE A 2 11.75 13.39 -11.11
C PHE A 2 13.01 12.54 -10.94
N GLU A 3 13.99 13.06 -10.20
CA GLU A 3 15.13 12.31 -9.68
C GLU A 3 14.74 11.65 -8.34
N LEU A 4 15.40 10.56 -7.97
CA LEU A 4 15.17 9.90 -6.68
C LEU A 4 15.37 10.90 -5.52
N GLY A 5 14.38 10.99 -4.64
CA GLY A 5 14.39 11.93 -3.52
C GLY A 5 13.99 13.37 -3.87
N GLN A 6 13.71 13.68 -5.13
CA GLN A 6 13.25 15.01 -5.52
C GLN A 6 11.82 15.26 -5.01
N GLU A 7 11.60 16.43 -4.42
CA GLU A 7 10.28 16.85 -3.97
C GLU A 7 9.73 18.02 -4.79
N LEU A 8 8.41 17.98 -5.05
CA LEU A 8 7.62 19.10 -5.54
C LEU A 8 6.64 19.52 -4.44
N VAL A 9 6.80 20.72 -3.94
CA VAL A 9 5.92 21.27 -2.92
C VAL A 9 4.65 21.80 -3.59
N ILE A 10 3.51 21.17 -3.31
CA ILE A 10 2.19 21.64 -3.76
C ILE A 10 1.60 22.57 -2.69
N PHE A 11 1.61 22.10 -1.44
CA PHE A 11 1.25 22.87 -0.24
C PHE A 11 2.22 22.51 0.88
N ASN A 12 2.28 23.31 1.94
CA ASN A 12 3.17 23.03 3.09
C ASN A 12 2.88 21.66 3.73
N TRP A 13 1.65 21.18 3.63
CA TRP A 13 1.17 19.93 4.17
C TRP A 13 1.01 18.81 3.12
N PHE A 14 1.24 19.10 1.83
CA PHE A 14 1.18 18.11 0.74
C PHE A 14 2.30 18.34 -0.26
N LYS A 15 3.08 17.31 -0.50
CA LYS A 15 4.19 17.29 -1.43
C LYS A 15 4.13 16.04 -2.31
N ILE A 16 4.69 16.13 -3.50
CA ILE A 16 5.03 14.97 -4.31
C ILE A 16 6.52 14.72 -4.09
N LEU A 17 6.85 13.55 -3.54
CA LEU A 17 8.22 13.13 -3.25
C LEU A 17 8.47 11.80 -3.94
N PHE A 18 9.39 11.77 -4.91
CA PHE A 18 9.70 10.54 -5.63
C PHE A 18 10.58 9.62 -4.78
N VAL A 19 10.02 8.48 -4.39
CA VAL A 19 10.71 7.45 -3.60
C VAL A 19 10.49 6.09 -4.25
N GLU A 20 11.56 5.34 -4.40
CA GLU A 20 11.51 3.94 -4.82
C GLU A 20 11.50 3.02 -3.60
N ASN A 21 10.50 2.16 -3.54
CA ASN A 21 10.27 1.22 -2.45
C ASN A 21 10.62 -0.20 -2.89
N ASP A 22 11.70 -0.73 -2.35
CA ASP A 22 12.21 -2.07 -2.66
C ASP A 22 11.44 -3.21 -1.99
N GLY A 23 10.70 -2.92 -0.94
CA GLY A 23 10.29 -3.95 -0.03
C GLY A 23 8.86 -3.86 0.46
N MET A 24 8.68 -4.22 1.72
CA MET A 24 7.42 -4.14 2.44
C MET A 24 7.14 -2.70 2.90
N ALA A 25 6.10 -2.52 3.71
CA ALA A 25 5.77 -1.21 4.27
C ALA A 25 6.98 -0.55 4.96
N TRP A 26 7.15 0.75 4.72
CA TRP A 26 8.23 1.58 5.28
C TRP A 26 9.65 1.16 4.88
N GLY A 27 9.81 0.54 3.72
CA GLY A 27 11.11 0.13 3.21
C GLY A 27 11.73 -1.09 3.90
N ALA A 28 11.00 -1.77 4.81
CA ALA A 28 11.46 -3.01 5.42
C ALA A 28 11.65 -4.08 4.35
N LYS A 29 12.72 -4.88 4.48
CA LYS A 29 13.02 -6.01 3.59
C LYS A 29 12.89 -7.31 4.35
N LEU A 30 12.49 -8.38 3.68
CA LEU A 30 12.43 -9.70 4.29
C LEU A 30 13.81 -10.17 4.77
N SER A 31 14.87 -9.75 4.09
CA SER A 31 16.27 -9.98 4.47
C SER A 31 16.65 -9.34 5.81
N ASP A 32 15.95 -8.28 6.26
CA ASP A 32 16.22 -7.64 7.56
C ASP A 32 15.85 -8.55 8.73
N PHE A 33 14.94 -9.51 8.49
CA PHE A 33 14.45 -10.46 9.50
C PHE A 33 15.21 -11.79 9.50
N THR A 34 16.00 -12.09 8.47
CA THR A 34 16.75 -13.33 8.37
C THR A 34 18.00 -13.17 7.51
N SER A 35 19.13 -13.64 8.02
CA SER A 35 20.41 -13.67 7.29
C SER A 35 20.50 -14.79 6.24
N ILE A 36 19.49 -15.65 6.15
CA ILE A 36 19.50 -16.83 5.27
C ILE A 36 19.11 -16.47 3.84
N ILE A 37 18.33 -15.39 3.65
CA ILE A 37 17.75 -15.01 2.36
C ILE A 37 18.45 -13.77 1.84
N SER A 38 18.98 -13.82 0.60
CA SER A 38 19.54 -12.64 -0.06
C SER A 38 18.44 -11.63 -0.42
N ASP A 39 18.78 -10.33 -0.51
CA ASP A 39 17.87 -9.26 -0.90
C ASP A 39 17.13 -9.58 -2.21
N LYS A 40 17.84 -10.10 -3.20
CA LYS A 40 17.25 -10.54 -4.47
C LYS A 40 16.19 -11.62 -4.29
N SER A 41 16.51 -12.66 -3.51
CA SER A 41 15.58 -13.77 -3.26
C SER A 41 14.38 -13.30 -2.44
N ALA A 42 14.60 -12.43 -1.46
CA ALA A 42 13.56 -11.83 -0.64
C ALA A 42 12.57 -11.02 -1.49
N LYS A 43 13.08 -10.18 -2.41
CA LYS A 43 12.28 -9.36 -3.32
C LYS A 43 11.46 -10.22 -4.29
N LEU A 44 12.07 -11.23 -4.89
CA LEU A 44 11.37 -12.18 -5.77
C LEU A 44 10.26 -12.93 -5.03
N CYS A 45 10.56 -13.45 -3.84
CA CYS A 45 9.58 -14.14 -3.01
C CYS A 45 8.38 -13.23 -2.68
N LEU A 46 8.64 -11.98 -2.31
CA LEU A 46 7.60 -10.98 -2.02
C LEU A 46 6.75 -10.69 -3.27
N THR A 47 7.38 -10.51 -4.43
CA THR A 47 6.67 -10.24 -5.70
C THR A 47 5.79 -11.43 -6.10
N ILE A 48 6.30 -12.67 -5.98
CA ILE A 48 5.52 -13.88 -6.25
C ILE A 48 4.36 -14.02 -5.26
N PHE A 49 4.60 -13.78 -3.97
CA PHE A 49 3.55 -13.81 -2.95
C PHE A 49 2.42 -12.80 -3.25
N ARG A 50 2.78 -11.58 -3.61
CA ARG A 50 1.81 -10.54 -4.01
C ARG A 50 1.01 -10.95 -5.24
N LEU A 51 1.66 -11.58 -6.23
CA LEU A 51 0.99 -12.07 -7.44
C LEU A 51 -0.03 -13.18 -7.11
N LEU A 52 0.35 -14.14 -6.27
CA LEU A 52 -0.57 -15.18 -5.81
C LEU A 52 -1.75 -14.61 -5.01
N ALA A 53 -1.49 -13.64 -4.13
CA ALA A 53 -2.53 -12.94 -3.41
C ALA A 53 -3.48 -12.19 -4.35
N LEU A 54 -2.96 -11.50 -5.38
CA LEU A 54 -3.77 -10.83 -6.39
C LEU A 54 -4.70 -11.81 -7.13
N ILE A 55 -4.18 -12.97 -7.53
CA ILE A 55 -4.98 -14.03 -8.18
C ILE A 55 -6.11 -14.48 -7.25
N GLY A 56 -5.82 -14.69 -5.97
CA GLY A 56 -6.82 -15.08 -4.97
C GLY A 56 -7.91 -14.00 -4.77
N ILE A 57 -7.51 -12.72 -4.67
CA ILE A 57 -8.44 -11.59 -4.57
C ILE A 57 -9.28 -11.47 -5.84
N GLY A 58 -8.69 -11.64 -7.02
CA GLY A 58 -9.40 -11.61 -8.30
C GLY A 58 -10.43 -12.74 -8.42
N TYR A 59 -10.09 -13.95 -7.98
CA TYR A 59 -11.03 -15.06 -7.93
C TYR A 59 -12.20 -14.79 -6.97
N TRP A 60 -11.90 -14.25 -5.80
CA TRP A 60 -12.93 -13.83 -4.84
C TRP A 60 -13.84 -12.75 -5.41
N LEU A 61 -13.27 -11.70 -6.01
CA LEU A 61 -14.02 -10.64 -6.67
C LEU A 61 -14.96 -11.17 -7.76
N PHE A 62 -14.46 -12.05 -8.62
CA PHE A 62 -15.25 -12.70 -9.65
C PHE A 62 -16.45 -13.46 -9.05
N GLY A 63 -16.22 -14.19 -7.96
CA GLY A 63 -17.27 -14.89 -7.23
C GLY A 63 -18.34 -13.96 -6.65
N LEU A 64 -17.93 -12.81 -6.09
CA LEU A 64 -18.85 -11.80 -5.57
C LEU A 64 -19.71 -11.18 -6.66
N VAL A 65 -19.12 -10.82 -7.80
CA VAL A 65 -19.84 -10.27 -8.95
C VAL A 65 -20.83 -11.29 -9.50
N LYS A 66 -20.43 -12.55 -9.70
CA LYS A 66 -21.30 -13.62 -10.19
C LYS A 66 -22.48 -13.89 -9.27
N LYS A 67 -22.29 -13.78 -7.95
CA LYS A 67 -23.35 -13.95 -6.93
C LYS A 67 -24.17 -12.69 -6.72
N GLN A 68 -23.92 -11.61 -7.44
CA GLN A 68 -24.55 -10.30 -7.26
C GLN A 68 -24.53 -9.84 -5.79
N ALA A 69 -23.38 -10.03 -5.13
CA ALA A 69 -23.20 -9.64 -3.74
C ALA A 69 -23.45 -8.14 -3.52
N TYR A 70 -23.53 -7.74 -2.25
CA TYR A 70 -23.76 -6.36 -1.87
C TYR A 70 -22.75 -5.39 -2.54
N ARG A 71 -23.25 -4.34 -3.18
CA ARG A 71 -22.44 -3.45 -4.05
C ARG A 71 -21.23 -2.83 -3.35
N PHE A 72 -21.37 -2.44 -2.08
CA PHE A 72 -20.25 -1.89 -1.34
C PHE A 72 -19.16 -2.95 -1.04
N LEU A 73 -19.54 -4.21 -0.88
CA LEU A 73 -18.57 -5.30 -0.75
C LEU A 73 -17.80 -5.51 -2.06
N ILE A 74 -18.50 -5.50 -3.20
CA ILE A 74 -17.85 -5.58 -4.51
C ILE A 74 -16.92 -4.39 -4.71
N LEU A 75 -17.36 -3.16 -4.42
CA LEU A 75 -16.54 -1.96 -4.51
C LEU A 75 -15.29 -2.06 -3.63
N ALA A 76 -15.44 -2.49 -2.38
CA ALA A 76 -14.33 -2.64 -1.45
C ALA A 76 -13.26 -3.60 -1.97
N VAL A 77 -13.67 -4.80 -2.43
CA VAL A 77 -12.75 -5.80 -2.98
C VAL A 77 -12.15 -5.34 -4.30
N SER A 78 -12.91 -4.61 -5.14
CA SER A 78 -12.39 -4.02 -6.39
C SER A 78 -11.30 -2.99 -6.13
N LEU A 79 -11.45 -2.15 -5.10
CA LEU A 79 -10.41 -1.17 -4.70
C LEU A 79 -9.15 -1.87 -4.21
N VAL A 80 -9.28 -2.92 -3.39
CA VAL A 80 -8.11 -3.71 -2.94
C VAL A 80 -7.45 -4.38 -4.14
N PHE A 81 -8.22 -4.98 -5.05
CA PHE A 81 -7.70 -5.63 -6.23
C PHE A 81 -6.96 -4.66 -7.15
N SER A 82 -7.56 -3.50 -7.47
CA SER A 82 -6.95 -2.52 -8.38
C SER A 82 -5.67 -1.90 -7.80
N GLY A 83 -5.65 -1.59 -6.51
CA GLY A 83 -4.45 -1.09 -5.85
C GLY A 83 -3.34 -2.15 -5.79
N ALA A 84 -3.68 -3.40 -5.42
CA ALA A 84 -2.71 -4.49 -5.45
C ALA A 84 -2.15 -4.74 -6.86
N LEU A 85 -3.01 -4.65 -7.89
CA LEU A 85 -2.58 -4.77 -9.28
C LEU A 85 -1.61 -3.64 -9.66
N GLY A 86 -1.88 -2.38 -9.28
CA GLY A 86 -0.98 -1.25 -9.52
C GLY A 86 0.43 -1.50 -8.97
N ASN A 87 0.54 -1.81 -7.68
CA ASN A 87 1.83 -2.09 -7.04
C ASN A 87 2.56 -3.32 -7.64
N ILE A 88 1.82 -4.31 -8.14
CA ILE A 88 2.41 -5.47 -8.82
C ILE A 88 2.95 -5.08 -10.20
N LEU A 89 2.24 -4.23 -10.96
CA LEU A 89 2.74 -3.74 -12.25
C LEU A 89 4.08 -3.04 -12.10
N ASP A 90 4.24 -2.19 -11.10
CA ASP A 90 5.52 -1.55 -10.79
C ASP A 90 6.60 -2.61 -10.47
N SER A 91 6.32 -3.52 -9.53
CA SER A 91 7.26 -4.55 -9.09
C SER A 91 7.69 -5.50 -10.22
N VAL A 92 6.80 -5.78 -11.18
CA VAL A 92 7.10 -6.69 -12.30
C VAL A 92 7.85 -5.96 -13.41
N PHE A 93 7.45 -4.75 -13.77
CA PHE A 93 7.85 -4.15 -15.04
C PHE A 93 8.82 -2.97 -14.92
N TYR A 94 8.81 -2.20 -13.82
CA TYR A 94 9.60 -0.97 -13.76
C TYR A 94 11.10 -1.21 -13.86
N GLY A 95 11.60 -2.33 -13.33
CA GLY A 95 13.01 -2.70 -13.50
C GLY A 95 13.50 -2.79 -14.93
N VAL A 96 12.60 -3.14 -15.86
CA VAL A 96 12.91 -3.28 -17.30
C VAL A 96 12.57 -2.01 -18.07
N PHE A 97 11.48 -1.31 -17.68
CA PHE A 97 10.98 -0.17 -18.45
C PHE A 97 11.68 1.13 -18.14
N PHE A 98 12.42 1.23 -17.05
CA PHE A 98 13.15 2.43 -16.67
C PHE A 98 14.61 2.12 -16.41
N ASP A 99 15.49 3.10 -16.62
CA ASP A 99 16.87 3.09 -16.15
C ASP A 99 16.94 3.62 -14.71
N ASP A 100 18.18 3.74 -14.18
CA ASP A 100 18.44 4.20 -12.82
C ASP A 100 18.01 5.66 -12.65
N SER A 101 17.31 5.95 -11.55
CA SER A 101 16.86 7.28 -11.16
C SER A 101 17.79 7.99 -10.14
N LEU A 102 18.90 7.34 -9.73
CA LEU A 102 19.83 7.89 -8.76
C LEU A 102 20.67 9.02 -9.35
N GLY A 103 20.39 10.26 -8.92
CA GLY A 103 21.10 11.45 -9.39
C GLY A 103 20.80 11.84 -10.85
N GLN A 104 19.79 11.23 -11.45
CA GLN A 104 19.32 11.53 -12.82
C GLN A 104 17.83 11.26 -12.96
N LYS A 105 17.24 11.80 -13.99
CA LYS A 105 15.84 11.48 -14.36
C LYS A 105 15.80 10.16 -15.10
N ALA A 106 15.01 9.23 -14.57
CA ALA A 106 14.83 7.94 -15.24
C ALA A 106 14.26 8.10 -16.66
N VAL A 107 14.86 7.40 -17.60
CA VAL A 107 14.43 7.34 -18.99
C VAL A 107 13.48 6.17 -19.17
N PHE A 108 12.39 6.40 -19.89
CA PHE A 108 11.41 5.38 -20.23
C PHE A 108 11.83 4.65 -21.50
N PHE A 109 11.84 3.34 -21.50
CA PHE A 109 12.36 2.44 -22.53
C PHE A 109 13.84 2.71 -22.88
N PRO A 110 14.75 2.59 -21.91
CA PRO A 110 16.18 2.64 -22.16
C PRO A 110 16.67 1.36 -22.86
N ASP A 111 17.86 1.39 -23.45
CA ASP A 111 18.52 0.20 -24.00
C ASP A 111 18.72 -0.90 -22.94
N LYS A 112 18.86 -0.50 -21.67
CA LYS A 112 18.98 -1.40 -20.53
C LYS A 112 18.28 -0.82 -19.33
N GLY A 113 17.29 -1.57 -18.80
CA GLY A 113 16.62 -1.23 -17.55
C GLY A 113 17.53 -1.36 -16.32
N TYR A 114 17.13 -0.72 -15.20
CA TYR A 114 17.92 -0.79 -13.95
C TYR A 114 17.87 -2.18 -13.31
N SER A 115 16.89 -3.02 -13.67
CA SER A 115 16.78 -4.38 -13.13
C SER A 115 16.10 -5.32 -14.14
N SER A 116 15.85 -6.56 -13.74
CA SER A 116 15.12 -7.56 -14.54
C SER A 116 13.64 -7.61 -14.15
N LEU A 117 12.83 -8.35 -14.92
CA LEU A 117 11.43 -8.63 -14.59
C LEU A 117 11.32 -9.19 -13.16
N PHE A 118 10.26 -8.78 -12.43
CA PHE A 118 9.96 -9.10 -11.04
C PHE A 118 10.86 -8.45 -9.98
N TYR A 119 11.80 -7.60 -10.39
CA TYR A 119 12.72 -6.89 -9.51
C TYR A 119 12.56 -5.37 -9.58
N GLY A 120 11.44 -4.88 -10.13
CA GLY A 120 11.09 -3.46 -10.13
C GLY A 120 10.82 -2.94 -8.72
N ASN A 121 11.01 -1.64 -8.51
CA ASN A 121 10.65 -0.93 -7.29
C ASN A 121 9.25 -0.36 -7.44
N VAL A 122 8.47 -0.38 -6.38
CA VAL A 122 7.20 0.37 -6.34
C VAL A 122 7.53 1.84 -6.18
N VAL A 123 6.87 2.69 -6.95
CA VAL A 123 7.07 4.14 -6.86
C VAL A 123 6.05 4.75 -5.91
N ASP A 124 6.55 5.29 -4.80
CA ASP A 124 5.78 6.06 -3.84
C ASP A 124 6.00 7.55 -4.09
N MET A 125 4.93 8.36 -3.98
CA MET A 125 5.03 9.77 -4.31
C MET A 125 4.18 10.72 -3.47
N LEU A 126 3.15 10.25 -2.80
CA LEU A 126 2.27 11.10 -2.00
C LEU A 126 2.84 11.26 -0.59
N TYR A 127 3.18 12.48 -0.22
CA TYR A 127 3.78 12.81 1.07
C TYR A 127 2.99 13.92 1.77
N PHE A 128 2.51 13.61 2.97
CA PHE A 128 1.69 14.52 3.78
C PHE A 128 2.32 14.80 5.15
N PRO A 129 3.37 15.60 5.25
CA PRO A 129 3.96 15.99 6.53
C PRO A 129 3.04 16.99 7.24
N LEU A 130 1.98 16.48 7.89
CA LEU A 130 0.89 17.30 8.43
C LEU A 130 1.36 18.26 9.53
N TYR A 131 2.31 17.82 10.36
CA TYR A 131 2.90 18.64 11.40
C TYR A 131 4.38 18.29 11.61
N ARG A 132 5.21 19.31 11.82
CA ARG A 132 6.64 19.20 12.12
C ARG A 132 6.94 20.00 13.37
N GLY A 133 7.63 19.43 14.33
CA GLY A 133 7.94 20.11 15.57
C GLY A 133 8.85 19.31 16.49
N TYR A 134 9.03 19.84 17.68
CA TYR A 134 9.77 19.19 18.75
C TYR A 134 8.80 18.78 19.85
N PHE A 135 9.02 17.59 20.43
CA PHE A 135 8.31 17.21 21.63
C PHE A 135 8.63 18.20 22.76
N PRO A 136 7.65 18.63 23.57
CA PRO A 136 7.90 19.46 24.73
C PRO A 136 8.95 18.81 25.65
N GLU A 137 9.84 19.61 26.24
CA GLU A 137 10.93 19.09 27.10
C GLU A 137 10.45 18.27 28.30
N TRP A 138 9.23 18.57 28.77
CA TRP A 138 8.61 17.82 29.89
C TRP A 138 8.15 16.41 29.54
N PHE A 139 8.17 16.01 28.26
CA PHE A 139 7.71 14.68 27.82
C PHE A 139 8.77 13.64 28.17
N PRO A 140 8.42 12.58 28.96
CA PRO A 140 9.41 11.59 29.37
C PRO A 140 9.99 10.82 28.17
N PHE A 141 11.29 10.59 28.18
CA PHE A 141 12.09 9.83 27.22
C PHE A 141 12.27 10.43 25.82
N ILE A 142 11.37 11.29 25.33
CA ILE A 142 11.39 11.88 23.98
C ILE A 142 11.32 13.41 23.95
N GLY A 143 11.35 14.07 25.12
CA GLY A 143 11.37 15.54 25.22
C GLY A 143 12.52 16.13 24.41
N GLY A 144 12.26 17.20 23.68
CA GLY A 144 13.24 17.88 22.82
C GLY A 144 13.57 17.16 21.49
N HIS A 145 13.06 15.95 21.25
CA HIS A 145 13.28 15.26 19.97
C HIS A 145 12.39 15.83 18.88
N TYR A 146 12.99 16.01 17.68
CA TYR A 146 12.25 16.42 16.49
C TYR A 146 11.36 15.29 15.98
N PHE A 147 10.11 15.59 15.61
CA PHE A 147 9.21 14.63 15.02
C PHE A 147 8.43 15.23 13.85
N ILE A 148 8.03 14.33 12.94
CA ILE A 148 7.12 14.65 11.83
C ILE A 148 5.88 13.78 12.02
N PHE A 149 4.74 14.43 12.21
CA PHE A 149 3.47 13.72 12.27
C PHE A 149 3.02 13.36 10.86
N PHE A 150 2.78 12.08 10.64
CA PHE A 150 2.47 11.46 9.37
C PHE A 150 3.62 11.60 8.35
N ASN A 151 4.67 10.81 8.56
CA ASN A 151 5.87 10.79 7.74
C ASN A 151 5.88 9.77 6.57
N PRO A 152 4.96 8.78 6.45
CA PRO A 152 4.99 7.83 5.34
C PRO A 152 4.80 8.52 3.98
N VAL A 153 5.56 8.04 3.00
CA VAL A 153 5.33 8.30 1.57
C VAL A 153 4.60 7.09 1.02
N PHE A 154 3.58 7.29 0.20
CA PHE A 154 2.75 6.23 -0.35
C PHE A 154 2.24 6.61 -1.75
N ASN A 155 1.59 5.69 -2.44
CA ASN A 155 1.07 5.93 -3.78
C ASN A 155 -0.47 5.80 -3.85
N VAL A 156 -1.03 6.04 -5.03
CA VAL A 156 -2.48 5.95 -5.27
C VAL A 156 -3.03 4.53 -5.08
N ALA A 157 -2.21 3.52 -5.37
CA ALA A 157 -2.58 2.12 -5.15
C ALA A 157 -2.77 1.82 -3.66
N ASP A 158 -1.89 2.35 -2.79
CA ASP A 158 -2.00 2.21 -1.33
C ASP A 158 -3.25 2.90 -0.78
N VAL A 159 -3.62 4.06 -1.35
CA VAL A 159 -4.89 4.74 -1.03
C VAL A 159 -6.07 3.85 -1.38
N ALA A 160 -6.08 3.28 -2.58
CA ALA A 160 -7.16 2.39 -3.01
C ALA A 160 -7.27 1.16 -2.10
N ILE A 161 -6.15 0.51 -1.77
CA ILE A 161 -6.12 -0.62 -0.83
C ILE A 161 -6.66 -0.19 0.53
N SER A 162 -6.19 0.93 1.08
CA SER A 162 -6.58 1.42 2.40
C SER A 162 -8.09 1.72 2.49
N ILE A 163 -8.64 2.40 1.48
CA ILE A 163 -10.08 2.67 1.38
C ILE A 163 -10.85 1.34 1.26
N GLY A 164 -10.40 0.44 0.39
CA GLY A 164 -11.03 -0.86 0.19
C GLY A 164 -11.08 -1.68 1.48
N VAL A 165 -9.97 -1.77 2.20
CA VAL A 165 -9.90 -2.45 3.51
C VAL A 165 -10.81 -1.78 4.54
N GLY A 166 -10.83 -0.45 4.60
CA GLY A 166 -11.74 0.30 5.48
C GLY A 166 -13.20 -0.04 5.21
N LEU A 167 -13.61 -0.07 3.94
CA LEU A 167 -14.96 -0.47 3.54
C LEU A 167 -15.27 -1.94 3.91
N LEU A 168 -14.32 -2.86 3.76
CA LEU A 168 -14.50 -4.27 4.19
C LEU A 168 -14.78 -4.38 5.68
N ILE A 169 -14.04 -3.63 6.49
CA ILE A 169 -14.24 -3.59 7.96
C ILE A 169 -15.65 -3.07 8.26
N LEU A 170 -16.07 -1.97 7.65
CA LEU A 170 -17.41 -1.40 7.85
C LEU A 170 -18.51 -2.36 7.43
N CYS A 171 -18.39 -3.03 6.28
CA CYS A 171 -19.35 -4.04 5.82
C CYS A 171 -19.45 -5.22 6.82
N ASN A 172 -18.34 -5.66 7.40
CA ASN A 172 -18.33 -6.77 8.36
C ASN A 172 -19.00 -6.38 9.68
N ILE A 173 -18.76 -5.16 10.18
CA ILE A 173 -19.41 -4.64 11.39
C ILE A 173 -20.92 -4.52 11.18
N GLY A 174 -21.36 -3.97 10.05
CA GLY A 174 -22.79 -3.83 9.72
C GLY A 174 -23.53 -5.17 9.69
N ASN A 175 -22.93 -6.20 9.09
CA ASN A 175 -23.51 -7.54 9.05
C ASN A 175 -23.62 -8.20 10.44
N LYS A 176 -22.65 -7.98 11.32
CA LYS A 176 -22.72 -8.50 12.70
C LYS A 176 -23.82 -7.83 13.52
N THR A 177 -24.00 -6.53 13.35
CA THR A 177 -25.03 -5.76 14.06
C THR A 177 -26.45 -6.18 13.62
N SER A 178 -26.65 -6.35 12.30
CA SER A 178 -27.93 -6.83 11.75
C SER A 178 -28.31 -8.21 12.27
N LYS A 179 -27.38 -9.16 12.28
CA LYS A 179 -27.64 -10.51 12.85
C LYS A 179 -27.96 -10.49 14.33
N ARG A 180 -27.34 -9.56 15.10
CA ARG A 180 -27.58 -9.46 16.54
C ARG A 180 -28.93 -8.85 16.88
N SER A 181 -29.45 -7.94 16.04
CA SER A 181 -30.77 -7.35 16.19
C SER A 181 -31.88 -8.35 15.86
N SER A 182 -31.74 -9.15 14.78
CA SER A 182 -32.70 -10.18 14.41
C SER A 182 -32.84 -11.28 15.46
N PHE A 183 -31.71 -11.68 16.10
CA PHE A 183 -31.73 -12.67 17.19
C PHE A 183 -32.36 -12.13 18.50
N ARG A 184 -32.37 -10.82 18.70
CA ARG A 184 -32.98 -10.18 19.87
C ARG A 184 -34.50 -10.04 19.76
N ILE A 185 -35.02 -9.87 18.54
CA ILE A 185 -36.47 -9.78 18.26
C ILE A 185 -37.12 -11.15 18.44
N ASP A 186 -36.50 -12.23 17.97
CA ASP A 186 -37.01 -13.59 18.08
C ASP A 186 -37.11 -14.11 19.55
N ARG A 187 -36.34 -13.53 20.49
CA ARG A 187 -36.49 -13.84 21.93
C ARG A 187 -37.59 -13.08 22.64
N SER A 188 -38.08 -11.95 22.09
CA SER A 188 -39.17 -11.18 22.68
C SER A 188 -40.54 -11.74 22.34
N ASP A 189 -40.62 -12.56 21.31
CA ASP A 189 -41.91 -13.19 20.85
C ASP A 189 -42.18 -14.54 21.56
N LEU A 190 -41.29 -14.94 22.53
CA LEU A 190 -41.41 -16.21 23.29
C LEU A 190 -41.80 -15.99 24.75
N VAL A 191 -42.32 -14.79 25.12
CA VAL A 191 -42.77 -14.49 26.51
C VAL A 191 -44.25 -14.14 26.49
#